data_8051ae5ae6fa111cda4dd660558364b0
#
_entry.id   8051ae5ae6fa111cda4dd660558364b0
#
_cell.length_a   1.000
_cell.length_b   1.000
_cell.length_c   1.000
_cell.angle_alpha   90.00
_cell.angle_beta   90.00
_cell.angle_gamma   90.00
#
_symmetry.space_group_name_H-M   'P 1'
#
loop_
_entity.id
_entity.type
_entity.pdbx_description
1 polymer ?
#
loop_
_entity_poly.entity_id
_entity_poly.type
_entity_poly.pdbx_seq_one_letter_code
_entity_poly.pdbx_strand_id
1 'polypeptide(L)'
;MRRAPLSVLGLLLVTGLAAGPVHAQELKDLYFGEALYYAHQGLYFEALERLDTEVKQHAGIDEPELDTLYYHIDDAGFSLGDFELRYRMHHRAGRAIKAVLEAAVDDVVRNDAAYRLARIHFQKNQLAEALAALDRIDGDVPESIRDDIEFLRANVYLGKGRPEDSFEVLKDLEGSDGFGGFASYNLGIAYLQAGFREDALQQLDRAGQLETDDLALLAIRDKSNLVAGTIHLEAGEFTLAIPYLNRVRIDGPFSNQALLSAGWANMSVDNAERAAVPWSILAEREATDNAAQEAMLALPYAYGRLNVHGRAAVYYGRALDAFGAEIDKLNTSIDGIREGKFLEALVREEIRKDKDWVIRLRSLPEAPETYYLMELLASHDFQTGLQNYLDLADLRRKIVTWQAGFDAYDEMVAIRRDHYEPLLPEIDTEFRELDSRMRLRNEQHKMLIKRRDDLLTTPRPEFLATPEEQAILARLDALSQQAATLEPDGPEWRRIRRLKGLLVWHLETEYHDRLTQFDENLRQLDETMAEAQAQYDEYVRVRQAATHSFEGYDKPVMRLRVHSTNAIQTIDQLMARQGRLLERVAIDELSARRSRLENYGDKARFALADSYDRASQAQARTEAQ
;
A
#
# COMPACT_ATOMS: atom_id res chain seq x y z
N MET A 1 6.38 -26.90 -62.61
CA MET A 1 7.83 -26.83 -62.46
C MET A 1 8.08 -26.11 -61.12
N ARG A 2 8.42 -26.84 -60.07
CA ARG A 2 9.75 -26.92 -59.42
C ARG A 2 10.24 -25.53 -58.95
N ARG A 3 10.48 -25.19 -57.73
CA ARG A 3 11.06 -25.85 -56.55
C ARG A 3 10.75 -25.07 -55.29
N ALA A 4 10.53 -25.78 -54.19
CA ALA A 4 10.62 -25.34 -52.81
C ALA A 4 12.09 -25.34 -52.31
N PRO A 5 12.38 -25.21 -51.01
CA PRO A 5 12.40 -24.08 -50.08
C PRO A 5 13.81 -23.89 -49.47
N LEU A 6 14.04 -22.83 -48.77
CA LEU A 6 15.20 -22.73 -47.87
C LEU A 6 14.78 -22.18 -46.52
N SER A 7 14.76 -23.10 -45.60
CA SER A 7 14.74 -22.90 -44.15
C SER A 7 15.97 -22.10 -43.70
N VAL A 8 15.72 -20.97 -43.03
CA VAL A 8 16.74 -20.31 -42.19
C VAL A 8 16.34 -20.53 -40.74
N LEU A 9 17.07 -21.43 -40.14
CA LEU A 9 17.09 -21.70 -38.71
C LEU A 9 17.76 -20.51 -38.02
N GLY A 10 16.99 -19.59 -37.44
CA GLY A 10 17.50 -18.51 -36.61
C GLY A 10 17.85 -19.08 -35.22
N LEU A 11 19.13 -19.17 -34.96
CA LEU A 11 19.72 -19.52 -33.66
C LEU A 11 19.39 -18.39 -32.67
N LEU A 12 18.39 -18.61 -31.82
CA LEU A 12 18.13 -17.78 -30.63
C LEU A 12 19.25 -18.07 -29.62
N LEU A 13 20.24 -17.19 -29.59
CA LEU A 13 21.19 -17.09 -28.49
C LEU A 13 20.43 -16.61 -27.25
N VAL A 14 20.01 -17.56 -26.41
CA VAL A 14 19.60 -17.30 -25.04
C VAL A 14 20.89 -16.96 -24.28
N THR A 15 21.17 -15.67 -24.16
CA THR A 15 22.10 -15.17 -23.15
C THR A 15 21.42 -15.39 -21.81
N GLY A 16 21.76 -16.51 -21.17
CA GLY A 16 21.46 -16.75 -19.79
C GLY A 16 22.13 -15.68 -18.95
N LEU A 17 21.36 -14.67 -18.54
CA LEU A 17 21.65 -13.92 -17.33
C LEU A 17 21.66 -14.97 -16.21
N ALA A 18 22.86 -15.28 -15.73
CA ALA A 18 23.05 -15.95 -14.47
C ALA A 18 22.49 -15.03 -13.39
N ALA A 19 21.19 -15.11 -13.15
CA ALA A 19 20.63 -14.72 -11.88
C ALA A 19 21.34 -15.64 -10.86
N GLY A 20 22.23 -15.05 -10.06
CA GLY A 20 22.76 -15.70 -8.87
C GLY A 20 21.59 -16.29 -8.09
N PRO A 21 21.76 -17.34 -7.31
CA PRO A 21 20.70 -17.87 -6.51
C PRO A 21 20.23 -16.75 -5.59
N VAL A 22 19.12 -16.11 -5.95
CA VAL A 22 18.26 -15.46 -4.97
C VAL A 22 17.99 -16.61 -4.02
N HIS A 23 18.57 -16.57 -2.83
CA HIS A 23 18.14 -17.40 -1.74
C HIS A 23 16.67 -17.02 -1.56
N ALA A 24 15.78 -17.80 -2.18
CA ALA A 24 14.41 -17.86 -1.77
C ALA A 24 14.52 -18.29 -0.31
N GLN A 25 14.41 -17.36 0.62
CA GLN A 25 14.09 -17.68 2.00
C GLN A 25 12.88 -18.58 1.89
N GLU A 26 13.03 -19.84 2.27
CA GLU A 26 11.89 -20.74 2.37
C GLU A 26 10.86 -20.00 3.20
N LEU A 27 9.73 -19.69 2.59
CA LEU A 27 8.57 -19.15 3.27
C LEU A 27 8.15 -20.21 4.29
N LYS A 28 8.67 -20.07 5.51
CA LYS A 28 8.41 -21.02 6.61
C LYS A 28 6.96 -20.92 7.07
N ASP A 29 6.28 -19.84 6.72
CA ASP A 29 4.90 -19.59 7.07
C ASP A 29 4.02 -19.51 5.83
N LEU A 30 3.07 -20.46 5.73
CA LEU A 30 2.09 -20.52 4.64
C LEU A 30 1.12 -19.33 4.64
N TYR A 31 0.75 -18.82 5.82
CA TYR A 31 -0.22 -17.72 5.96
C TYR A 31 0.38 -16.38 5.54
N PHE A 32 1.60 -16.10 5.95
CA PHE A 32 2.33 -14.92 5.49
C PHE A 32 2.58 -14.96 3.99
N GLY A 33 2.94 -16.14 3.45
CA GLY A 33 3.06 -16.34 2.01
C GLY A 33 1.76 -16.09 1.26
N GLU A 34 0.62 -16.48 1.82
CA GLU A 34 -0.70 -16.23 1.24
C GLU A 34 -1.04 -14.72 1.27
N ALA A 35 -0.72 -14.01 2.36
CA ALA A 35 -0.91 -12.56 2.45
C ALA A 35 -0.06 -11.83 1.41
N LEU A 36 1.21 -12.20 1.22
CA LEU A 36 2.07 -11.65 0.18
C LEU A 36 1.53 -11.94 -1.23
N TYR A 37 1.00 -13.14 -1.46
CA TYR A 37 0.40 -13.51 -2.75
C TYR A 37 -0.77 -12.59 -3.11
N TYR A 38 -1.69 -12.34 -2.18
CA TYR A 38 -2.79 -11.40 -2.38
C TYR A 38 -2.30 -9.96 -2.57
N ALA A 39 -1.29 -9.53 -1.82
CA ALA A 39 -0.72 -8.19 -1.96
C ALA A 39 -0.07 -7.98 -3.34
N HIS A 40 0.64 -8.99 -3.87
CA HIS A 40 1.20 -8.92 -5.23
C HIS A 40 0.14 -8.87 -6.33
N GLN A 41 -1.06 -9.36 -6.05
CA GLN A 41 -2.21 -9.22 -6.97
C GLN A 41 -2.96 -7.90 -6.81
N GLY A 42 -2.53 -7.01 -5.91
CA GLY A 42 -3.22 -5.76 -5.60
C GLY A 42 -4.48 -5.95 -4.74
N LEU A 43 -4.73 -7.17 -4.26
CA LEU A 43 -5.86 -7.52 -3.39
C LEU A 43 -5.50 -7.24 -1.92
N TYR A 44 -5.28 -5.95 -1.61
CA TYR A 44 -4.76 -5.53 -0.29
C TYR A 44 -5.73 -5.80 0.87
N PHE A 45 -7.02 -5.81 0.62
CA PHE A 45 -8.00 -6.14 1.66
C PHE A 45 -7.87 -7.60 2.09
N GLU A 46 -7.80 -8.51 1.15
CA GLU A 46 -7.61 -9.95 1.36
C GLU A 46 -6.24 -10.23 2.02
N ALA A 47 -5.20 -9.51 1.60
CA ALA A 47 -3.89 -9.57 2.25
C ALA A 47 -3.94 -9.12 3.71
N LEU A 48 -4.64 -8.02 4.00
CA LEU A 48 -4.85 -7.51 5.36
C LEU A 48 -5.64 -8.47 6.23
N GLU A 49 -6.68 -9.09 5.69
CA GLU A 49 -7.49 -10.08 6.42
C GLU A 49 -6.66 -11.28 6.85
N ARG A 50 -5.83 -11.80 5.93
CA ARG A 50 -4.93 -12.93 6.23
C ARG A 50 -3.90 -12.57 7.28
N LEU A 51 -3.24 -11.44 7.11
CA LEU A 51 -2.19 -10.97 8.01
C LEU A 51 -2.73 -10.60 9.41
N ASP A 52 -3.89 -9.94 9.49
CA ASP A 52 -4.55 -9.60 10.77
C ASP A 52 -5.02 -10.87 11.51
N THR A 53 -5.42 -11.91 10.77
CA THR A 53 -5.81 -13.21 11.33
C THR A 53 -4.60 -13.91 11.91
N GLU A 54 -3.48 -13.92 11.20
CA GLU A 54 -2.22 -14.50 11.64
C GLU A 54 -1.71 -13.82 12.93
N VAL A 55 -1.59 -12.50 12.92
CA VAL A 55 -1.16 -11.72 14.10
C VAL A 55 -2.07 -11.96 15.30
N LYS A 56 -3.39 -12.13 15.11
CA LYS A 56 -4.33 -12.39 16.21
C LYS A 56 -4.30 -13.83 16.71
N GLN A 57 -4.06 -14.81 15.84
CA GLN A 57 -3.94 -16.21 16.24
C GLN A 57 -2.75 -16.40 17.19
N HIS A 58 -1.68 -15.65 16.98
CA HIS A 58 -0.44 -15.76 17.76
C HIS A 58 -0.41 -14.86 19.00
N ALA A 59 -1.17 -13.79 19.05
CA ALA A 59 -1.25 -12.88 20.21
C ALA A 59 -1.93 -13.48 21.45
N GLY A 60 -2.53 -14.67 21.33
CA GLY A 60 -3.30 -15.33 22.41
C GLY A 60 -2.77 -16.68 22.86
N ILE A 61 -1.68 -17.18 22.28
CA ILE A 61 -1.12 -18.49 22.58
C ILE A 61 0.20 -18.31 23.32
N ASP A 62 0.15 -18.61 24.61
CA ASP A 62 1.33 -18.68 25.51
C ASP A 62 2.09 -20.00 25.20
N GLU A 63 2.54 -20.19 23.96
CA GLU A 63 3.36 -21.34 23.56
C GLU A 63 4.82 -20.94 23.47
N PRO A 64 5.70 -21.59 24.24
CA PRO A 64 7.10 -21.17 24.40
C PRO A 64 8.03 -21.42 23.19
N GLU A 65 7.60 -22.04 22.12
CA GLU A 65 8.53 -22.50 21.05
C GLU A 65 7.92 -22.54 19.64
N LEU A 66 7.33 -21.42 19.18
CA LEU A 66 7.17 -21.23 17.74
C LEU A 66 8.22 -20.22 17.25
N ASP A 67 9.47 -20.67 17.22
CA ASP A 67 10.65 -19.96 16.72
C ASP A 67 10.49 -19.42 15.27
N THR A 68 9.53 -19.95 14.52
CA THR A 68 9.27 -19.56 13.14
C THR A 68 8.48 -18.26 12.99
N LEU A 69 7.72 -17.86 14.00
CA LEU A 69 6.88 -16.65 13.98
C LEU A 69 7.63 -15.40 14.44
N TYR A 70 8.56 -15.53 15.37
CA TYR A 70 9.36 -14.39 15.83
C TYR A 70 10.18 -13.73 14.72
N TYR A 71 10.58 -14.46 13.69
CA TYR A 71 11.29 -13.91 12.54
C TYR A 71 10.45 -13.03 11.62
N HIS A 72 9.14 -13.11 11.69
CA HIS A 72 8.25 -12.37 10.77
C HIS A 72 7.30 -11.39 11.47
N ILE A 73 7.29 -11.32 12.81
CA ILE A 73 6.38 -10.40 13.53
C ILE A 73 6.67 -8.94 13.17
N ASP A 74 7.93 -8.55 13.10
CA ASP A 74 8.31 -7.18 12.73
C ASP A 74 8.05 -6.93 11.25
N ASP A 75 8.37 -7.90 10.37
CA ASP A 75 8.06 -7.85 8.95
C ASP A 75 6.55 -7.91 8.69
N ALA A 76 5.80 -8.73 9.42
CA ALA A 76 4.34 -8.80 9.34
C ALA A 76 3.68 -7.52 9.83
N GLY A 77 4.15 -6.92 10.92
CA GLY A 77 3.68 -5.64 11.43
C GLY A 77 3.94 -4.50 10.45
N PHE A 78 5.12 -4.47 9.83
CA PHE A 78 5.49 -3.51 8.81
C PHE A 78 4.67 -3.72 7.51
N SER A 79 4.54 -4.97 7.05
CA SER A 79 3.72 -5.32 5.89
C SER A 79 2.26 -5.00 6.10
N LEU A 80 1.73 -5.24 7.31
CA LEU A 80 0.38 -4.82 7.69
C LEU A 80 0.20 -3.31 7.56
N GLY A 81 1.15 -2.51 8.04
CA GLY A 81 1.14 -1.06 7.92
C GLY A 81 1.19 -0.59 6.46
N ASP A 82 2.01 -1.23 5.62
CA ASP A 82 2.09 -0.92 4.19
C ASP A 82 0.80 -1.29 3.44
N PHE A 83 0.22 -2.44 3.71
CA PHE A 83 -1.05 -2.85 3.12
C PHE A 83 -2.21 -1.95 3.58
N GLU A 84 -2.25 -1.57 4.86
CA GLU A 84 -3.22 -0.60 5.39
C GLU A 84 -3.08 0.77 4.72
N LEU A 85 -1.84 1.22 4.44
CA LEU A 85 -1.58 2.45 3.71
C LEU A 85 -2.09 2.34 2.26
N ARG A 86 -1.78 1.24 1.58
CA ARG A 86 -2.22 0.99 0.19
C ARG A 86 -3.73 0.86 0.08
N TYR A 87 -4.39 0.30 1.10
CA TYR A 87 -5.84 0.27 1.22
C TYR A 87 -6.42 1.56 1.84
N ARG A 88 -5.57 2.61 2.04
CA ARG A 88 -5.96 3.93 2.55
C ARG A 88 -6.50 3.94 3.99
N MET A 89 -6.19 2.93 4.76
CA MET A 89 -6.51 2.87 6.20
C MET A 89 -5.49 3.66 7.03
N HIS A 90 -5.32 4.94 6.71
CA HIS A 90 -4.24 5.80 7.23
C HIS A 90 -4.12 5.84 8.76
N HIS A 91 -5.24 5.71 9.48
CA HIS A 91 -5.20 5.70 10.95
C HIS A 91 -4.59 4.42 11.52
N ARG A 92 -4.82 3.27 10.87
CA ARG A 92 -4.25 1.99 11.29
C ARG A 92 -2.80 1.87 10.83
N ALA A 93 -2.54 2.16 9.56
CA ALA A 93 -1.20 2.15 9.00
C ALA A 93 -0.23 3.01 9.82
N GLY A 94 -0.66 4.23 10.19
CA GLY A 94 0.16 5.11 11.02
C GLY A 94 0.48 4.54 12.41
N ARG A 95 -0.38 3.70 13.00
CA ARG A 95 -0.08 3.03 14.28
C ARG A 95 0.90 1.89 14.13
N ALA A 96 0.72 1.03 13.12
CA ALA A 96 1.62 -0.07 12.84
C ALA A 96 3.04 0.43 12.50
N ILE A 97 3.15 1.42 11.61
CA ILE A 97 4.44 2.04 11.25
C ILE A 97 5.08 2.73 12.46
N LYS A 98 4.28 3.36 13.33
CA LYS A 98 4.78 4.00 14.54
C LYS A 98 5.34 2.99 15.54
N ALA A 99 4.74 1.81 15.65
CA ALA A 99 5.27 0.72 16.47
C ALA A 99 6.65 0.25 15.97
N VAL A 100 6.85 0.16 14.65
CA VAL A 100 8.17 -0.17 14.05
C VAL A 100 9.20 0.93 14.36
N LEU A 101 8.79 2.21 14.33
CA LEU A 101 9.68 3.33 14.68
C LEU A 101 10.11 3.35 16.15
N GLU A 102 9.34 2.74 17.04
CA GLU A 102 9.60 2.63 18.47
C GLU A 102 10.38 1.35 18.82
N ALA A 103 10.49 0.39 17.89
CA ALA A 103 11.24 -0.85 18.04
C ALA A 103 12.75 -0.67 17.77
N ALA A 104 13.56 -1.59 18.28
CA ALA A 104 15.01 -1.61 18.02
C ALA A 104 15.31 -2.30 16.69
N VAL A 105 15.00 -1.64 15.57
CA VAL A 105 15.22 -2.10 14.20
C VAL A 105 16.39 -1.37 13.54
N ASP A 106 16.91 -1.92 12.44
CA ASP A 106 17.98 -1.30 11.66
C ASP A 106 17.58 0.07 11.12
N ASP A 107 18.55 0.98 10.98
CA ASP A 107 18.33 2.35 10.49
C ASP A 107 17.61 2.40 9.15
N VAL A 108 17.95 1.49 8.24
CA VAL A 108 17.32 1.36 6.90
C VAL A 108 15.81 1.11 7.01
N VAL A 109 15.39 0.18 7.87
CA VAL A 109 13.97 -0.16 8.09
C VAL A 109 13.25 0.99 8.82
N ARG A 110 13.90 1.57 9.81
CA ARG A 110 13.36 2.73 10.55
C ARG A 110 13.14 3.93 9.64
N ASN A 111 14.10 4.23 8.77
CA ASN A 111 14.03 5.36 7.86
C ASN A 111 13.00 5.17 6.75
N ASP A 112 12.83 3.95 6.21
CA ASP A 112 11.73 3.63 5.29
C ASP A 112 10.36 3.78 5.98
N ALA A 113 10.22 3.33 7.23
CA ALA A 113 9.01 3.51 8.02
C ALA A 113 8.71 5.00 8.29
N ALA A 114 9.74 5.82 8.59
CA ALA A 114 9.58 7.26 8.79
C ALA A 114 9.13 7.97 7.49
N TYR A 115 9.70 7.61 6.35
CA TYR A 115 9.29 8.11 5.03
C TYR A 115 7.83 7.76 4.72
N ARG A 116 7.42 6.51 4.94
CA ARG A 116 6.02 6.08 4.74
C ARG A 116 5.05 6.82 5.65
N LEU A 117 5.42 7.04 6.91
CA LEU A 117 4.64 7.84 7.84
C LEU A 117 4.52 9.29 7.37
N ALA A 118 5.61 9.89 6.88
CA ALA A 118 5.60 11.24 6.30
C ALA A 118 4.66 11.34 5.10
N ARG A 119 4.67 10.34 4.20
CA ARG A 119 3.72 10.26 3.06
C ARG A 119 2.27 10.20 3.52
N ILE A 120 1.96 9.40 4.56
CA ILE A 120 0.61 9.35 5.14
C ILE A 120 0.17 10.72 5.62
N HIS A 121 1.02 11.41 6.37
CA HIS A 121 0.70 12.75 6.88
C HIS A 121 0.57 13.78 5.76
N PHE A 122 1.44 13.72 4.76
CA PHE A 122 1.36 14.60 3.59
C PHE A 122 0.05 14.40 2.81
N GLN A 123 -0.35 13.14 2.55
CA GLN A 123 -1.62 12.81 1.89
C GLN A 123 -2.86 13.27 2.67
N LYS A 124 -2.74 13.40 3.99
CA LYS A 124 -3.78 13.97 4.88
C LYS A 124 -3.73 15.49 4.99
N ASN A 125 -2.83 16.15 4.27
CA ASN A 125 -2.54 17.56 4.41
C ASN A 125 -2.10 17.96 5.85
N GLN A 126 -1.49 17.01 6.58
CA GLN A 126 -0.91 17.21 7.92
C GLN A 126 0.57 17.53 7.77
N LEU A 127 0.87 18.74 7.26
CA LEU A 127 2.22 19.12 6.85
C LEU A 127 3.21 19.23 8.01
N ALA A 128 2.74 19.56 9.22
CA ALA A 128 3.60 19.64 10.41
C ALA A 128 4.05 18.24 10.86
N GLU A 129 3.13 17.30 10.87
CA GLU A 129 3.35 15.90 11.23
C GLU A 129 4.20 15.19 10.16
N ALA A 130 3.98 15.52 8.88
CA ALA A 130 4.79 15.02 7.79
C ALA A 130 6.28 15.45 7.95
N LEU A 131 6.51 16.72 8.24
CA LEU A 131 7.86 17.23 8.49
C LEU A 131 8.49 16.55 9.71
N ALA A 132 7.75 16.45 10.82
CA ALA A 132 8.25 15.78 12.04
C ALA A 132 8.58 14.30 11.81
N ALA A 133 7.92 13.63 10.87
CA ALA A 133 8.27 12.27 10.48
C ALA A 133 9.54 12.22 9.63
N LEU A 134 9.72 13.17 8.68
CA LEU A 134 10.94 13.30 7.88
C LEU A 134 12.17 13.67 8.73
N ASP A 135 11.99 14.47 9.79
CA ASP A 135 13.05 14.87 10.70
C ASP A 135 13.55 13.74 11.62
N ARG A 136 12.86 12.58 11.61
CA ARG A 136 13.31 11.36 12.32
C ARG A 136 14.28 10.51 11.49
N ILE A 137 14.39 10.79 10.19
CA ILE A 137 15.29 10.06 9.30
C ILE A 137 16.73 10.45 9.63
N ASP A 138 17.51 9.48 10.12
CA ASP A 138 18.91 9.65 10.49
C ASP A 138 19.68 8.36 10.18
N GLY A 139 20.93 8.50 9.73
CA GLY A 139 21.77 7.38 9.34
C GLY A 139 21.50 6.85 7.92
N ASP A 140 21.64 5.53 7.74
CA ASP A 140 21.53 4.91 6.41
C ASP A 140 20.09 4.89 5.89
N VAL A 141 19.93 5.33 4.64
CA VAL A 141 18.65 5.36 3.91
C VAL A 141 18.72 4.42 2.71
N PRO A 142 17.65 3.64 2.43
CA PRO A 142 17.57 2.86 1.19
C PRO A 142 17.81 3.73 -0.04
N GLU A 143 18.71 3.32 -0.93
CA GLU A 143 19.06 4.10 -2.13
C GLU A 143 17.84 4.38 -3.02
N SER A 144 16.90 3.44 -3.06
CA SER A 144 15.68 3.51 -3.87
C SER A 144 14.69 4.61 -3.45
N ILE A 145 14.79 5.17 -2.24
CA ILE A 145 13.87 6.20 -1.73
C ILE A 145 14.58 7.49 -1.30
N ARG A 146 15.88 7.60 -1.48
CA ARG A 146 16.66 8.77 -1.04
C ARG A 146 16.15 10.07 -1.65
N ASP A 147 16.05 10.09 -2.96
CA ASP A 147 15.59 11.27 -3.71
C ASP A 147 14.10 11.55 -3.47
N ASP A 148 13.29 10.49 -3.29
CA ASP A 148 11.88 10.61 -2.93
C ASP A 148 11.66 11.28 -1.56
N ILE A 149 12.52 11.00 -0.58
CA ILE A 149 12.49 11.62 0.75
C ILE A 149 12.72 13.13 0.64
N GLU A 150 13.78 13.53 -0.07
CA GLU A 150 14.12 14.93 -0.21
C GLU A 150 13.09 15.68 -1.06
N PHE A 151 12.58 15.04 -2.13
CA PHE A 151 11.51 15.62 -2.93
C PHE A 151 10.20 15.79 -2.12
N LEU A 152 9.85 14.82 -1.27
CA LEU A 152 8.72 14.95 -0.34
C LEU A 152 8.95 16.08 0.68
N ARG A 153 10.17 16.19 1.24
CA ARG A 153 10.56 17.25 2.17
C ARG A 153 10.38 18.63 1.56
N ALA A 154 10.85 18.81 0.33
CA ALA A 154 10.68 20.05 -0.42
C ALA A 154 9.20 20.43 -0.63
N ASN A 155 8.36 19.45 -1.01
CA ASN A 155 6.93 19.67 -1.17
C ASN A 155 6.22 20.01 0.15
N VAL A 156 6.66 19.41 1.26
CA VAL A 156 6.14 19.74 2.60
C VAL A 156 6.51 21.19 2.97
N TYR A 157 7.73 21.63 2.69
CA TYR A 157 8.16 23.01 2.92
C TYR A 157 7.34 24.00 2.10
N LEU A 158 7.13 23.73 0.80
CA LEU A 158 6.26 24.55 -0.06
C LEU A 158 4.84 24.66 0.49
N GLY A 159 4.25 23.53 0.87
CA GLY A 159 2.92 23.51 1.45
C GLY A 159 2.80 24.25 2.79
N LYS A 160 3.91 24.36 3.56
CA LYS A 160 3.98 25.12 4.81
C LYS A 160 4.28 26.61 4.60
N GLY A 161 4.45 27.07 3.36
CA GLY A 161 4.85 28.45 3.05
C GLY A 161 6.30 28.76 3.49
N ARG A 162 7.19 27.77 3.41
CA ARG A 162 8.63 27.89 3.67
C ARG A 162 9.43 27.64 2.39
N PRO A 163 9.29 28.50 1.37
CA PRO A 163 9.90 28.28 0.06
C PRO A 163 11.44 28.31 0.13
N GLU A 164 12.03 29.09 1.06
CA GLU A 164 13.47 29.17 1.22
C GLU A 164 14.09 27.83 1.60
N ASP A 165 13.44 27.09 2.51
CA ASP A 165 13.89 25.76 2.90
C ASP A 165 13.69 24.75 1.76
N SER A 166 12.64 24.91 0.96
CA SER A 166 12.36 24.03 -0.19
C SER A 166 13.43 24.18 -1.27
N PHE A 167 13.84 25.40 -1.63
CA PHE A 167 14.81 25.54 -2.68
C PHE A 167 16.22 25.09 -2.29
N GLU A 168 16.61 25.16 -1.02
CA GLU A 168 17.87 24.56 -0.56
C GLU A 168 17.91 23.04 -0.79
N VAL A 169 16.80 22.34 -0.51
CA VAL A 169 16.66 20.90 -0.75
C VAL A 169 16.60 20.57 -2.25
N LEU A 170 15.83 21.34 -3.04
CA LEU A 170 15.62 21.07 -4.47
C LEU A 170 16.88 21.30 -5.31
N LYS A 171 17.80 22.18 -4.89
CA LYS A 171 19.07 22.39 -5.57
C LYS A 171 19.89 21.10 -5.68
N ASP A 172 19.89 20.30 -4.64
CA ASP A 172 20.64 19.04 -4.60
C ASP A 172 20.04 17.99 -5.53
N LEU A 173 18.72 18.08 -5.81
CA LEU A 173 18.00 17.17 -6.71
C LEU A 173 18.07 17.57 -8.19
N GLU A 174 18.55 18.77 -8.54
CA GLU A 174 18.65 19.23 -9.95
C GLU A 174 19.49 18.30 -10.84
N GLY A 175 20.47 17.62 -10.27
CA GLY A 175 21.37 16.70 -10.98
C GLY A 175 20.94 15.24 -10.93
N SER A 176 19.83 14.91 -10.29
CA SER A 176 19.36 13.55 -10.11
C SER A 176 18.67 13.01 -11.36
N ASP A 177 19.03 11.81 -11.80
CA ASP A 177 18.40 11.13 -12.94
C ASP A 177 16.92 10.85 -12.64
N GLY A 178 16.04 11.40 -13.46
CA GLY A 178 14.58 11.26 -13.36
C GLY A 178 13.85 12.38 -12.61
N PHE A 179 14.50 13.12 -11.72
CA PHE A 179 13.90 14.22 -10.97
C PHE A 179 14.25 15.62 -11.51
N GLY A 180 15.33 15.78 -12.28
CA GLY A 180 15.88 17.08 -12.68
C GLY A 180 14.86 18.06 -13.28
N GLY A 181 13.97 17.62 -14.15
CA GLY A 181 12.91 18.45 -14.72
C GLY A 181 11.85 18.87 -13.70
N PHE A 182 11.43 17.95 -12.84
CA PHE A 182 10.47 18.23 -11.77
C PHE A 182 11.09 19.11 -10.68
N ALA A 183 12.35 18.86 -10.33
CA ALA A 183 13.09 19.65 -9.35
C ALA A 183 13.25 21.09 -9.83
N SER A 184 13.68 21.33 -11.06
CA SER A 184 13.82 22.68 -11.65
C SER A 184 12.47 23.41 -11.71
N TYR A 185 11.37 22.72 -12.09
CA TYR A 185 10.04 23.33 -12.08
C TYR A 185 9.61 23.71 -10.64
N ASN A 186 9.71 22.79 -9.68
CA ASN A 186 9.33 23.05 -8.29
C ASN A 186 10.22 24.11 -7.64
N LEU A 187 11.51 24.14 -7.98
CA LEU A 187 12.43 25.21 -7.57
C LEU A 187 12.00 26.57 -8.11
N GLY A 188 11.59 26.63 -9.39
CA GLY A 188 11.02 27.83 -9.99
C GLY A 188 9.76 28.31 -9.25
N ILE A 189 8.86 27.40 -8.88
CA ILE A 189 7.67 27.73 -8.07
C ILE A 189 8.05 28.20 -6.66
N ALA A 190 9.03 27.56 -6.02
CA ALA A 190 9.52 27.97 -4.70
C ALA A 190 10.09 29.40 -4.71
N TYR A 191 10.93 29.72 -5.68
CA TYR A 191 11.44 31.09 -5.88
C TYR A 191 10.33 32.10 -6.12
N LEU A 192 9.31 31.73 -6.93
CA LEU A 192 8.16 32.60 -7.18
C LEU A 192 7.38 32.90 -5.89
N GLN A 193 7.12 31.89 -5.07
CA GLN A 193 6.44 32.05 -3.78
C GLN A 193 7.26 32.90 -2.80
N ALA A 194 8.58 32.81 -2.82
CA ALA A 194 9.49 33.62 -2.01
C ALA A 194 9.65 35.06 -2.55
N GLY A 195 9.10 35.37 -3.73
CA GLY A 195 9.21 36.69 -4.35
C GLY A 195 10.46 36.90 -5.20
N PHE A 196 11.28 35.87 -5.40
CA PHE A 196 12.49 35.90 -6.24
C PHE A 196 12.15 35.64 -7.71
N ARG A 197 11.54 36.60 -8.37
CA ARG A 197 10.99 36.47 -9.72
C ARG A 197 12.05 36.09 -10.77
N GLU A 198 13.23 36.68 -10.71
CA GLU A 198 14.29 36.45 -11.70
C GLU A 198 14.84 35.01 -11.61
N ASP A 199 15.09 34.55 -10.37
CA ASP A 199 15.53 33.17 -10.14
C ASP A 199 14.45 32.17 -10.53
N ALA A 200 13.17 32.48 -10.25
CA ALA A 200 12.03 31.67 -10.68
C ALA A 200 11.98 31.51 -12.20
N LEU A 201 12.10 32.64 -12.94
CA LEU A 201 12.11 32.62 -14.40
C LEU A 201 13.29 31.85 -14.98
N GLN A 202 14.48 31.94 -14.35
CA GLN A 202 15.65 31.19 -14.77
C GLN A 202 15.43 29.68 -14.64
N GLN A 203 14.87 29.22 -13.52
CA GLN A 203 14.59 27.81 -13.30
C GLN A 203 13.45 27.29 -14.17
N LEU A 204 12.40 28.07 -14.37
CA LEU A 204 11.31 27.74 -15.28
C LEU A 204 11.78 27.68 -16.73
N ASP A 205 12.67 28.59 -17.16
CA ASP A 205 13.25 28.56 -18.51
C ASP A 205 14.12 27.33 -18.71
N ARG A 206 14.92 26.93 -17.70
CA ARG A 206 15.71 25.70 -17.73
C ARG A 206 14.82 24.46 -17.88
N ALA A 207 13.76 24.33 -17.07
CA ALA A 207 12.79 23.26 -17.21
C ALA A 207 12.01 23.33 -18.52
N GLY A 208 11.75 24.55 -19.02
CA GLY A 208 11.04 24.83 -20.27
C GLY A 208 11.83 24.49 -21.55
N GLN A 209 13.14 24.28 -21.46
CA GLN A 209 14.02 23.91 -22.57
C GLN A 209 14.53 22.46 -22.49
N LEU A 210 13.99 21.65 -21.57
CA LEU A 210 14.41 20.27 -21.38
C LEU A 210 14.20 19.43 -22.65
N GLU A 211 15.26 18.77 -23.12
CA GLU A 211 15.19 17.81 -24.21
C GLU A 211 14.86 16.42 -23.68
N THR A 212 13.68 15.91 -24.03
CA THR A 212 13.20 14.61 -23.54
C THR A 212 12.10 14.06 -24.45
N ASP A 213 11.98 12.74 -24.49
CA ASP A 213 10.87 12.02 -25.13
C ASP A 213 9.86 11.49 -24.08
N ASP A 214 10.15 11.63 -22.80
CA ASP A 214 9.23 11.23 -21.71
C ASP A 214 8.01 12.16 -21.67
N LEU A 215 6.81 11.59 -21.73
CA LEU A 215 5.56 12.33 -21.78
C LEU A 215 5.30 13.18 -20.53
N ALA A 216 5.73 12.73 -19.35
CA ALA A 216 5.56 13.47 -18.11
C ALA A 216 6.53 14.68 -18.07
N LEU A 217 7.77 14.49 -18.46
CA LEU A 217 8.76 15.57 -18.57
C LEU A 217 8.40 16.57 -19.68
N LEU A 218 7.85 16.10 -20.81
CA LEU A 218 7.29 16.96 -21.84
C LEU A 218 6.14 17.83 -21.33
N ALA A 219 5.29 17.29 -20.47
CA ALA A 219 4.21 18.07 -19.83
C ALA A 219 4.77 19.11 -18.85
N ILE A 220 5.80 18.76 -18.06
CA ILE A 220 6.50 19.72 -17.18
C ILE A 220 7.16 20.83 -17.97
N ARG A 221 7.83 20.50 -19.10
CA ARG A 221 8.41 21.50 -20.02
C ARG A 221 7.37 22.50 -20.52
N ASP A 222 6.22 21.98 -21.00
CA ASP A 222 5.13 22.83 -21.48
C ASP A 222 4.54 23.69 -20.35
N LYS A 223 4.35 23.11 -19.16
CA LYS A 223 3.85 23.82 -17.98
C LYS A 223 4.82 24.92 -17.53
N SER A 224 6.13 24.65 -17.54
CA SER A 224 7.16 25.64 -17.20
C SER A 224 7.14 26.84 -18.13
N ASN A 225 7.03 26.59 -19.44
CA ASN A 225 6.91 27.65 -20.45
C ASN A 225 5.60 28.44 -20.28
N LEU A 226 4.48 27.77 -20.00
CA LEU A 226 3.21 28.45 -19.75
C LEU A 226 3.28 29.36 -18.52
N VAL A 227 3.85 28.85 -17.39
CA VAL A 227 3.99 29.63 -16.15
C VAL A 227 4.92 30.82 -16.37
N ALA A 228 6.09 30.63 -17.00
CA ALA A 228 7.02 31.73 -17.32
C ALA A 228 6.34 32.80 -18.21
N GLY A 229 5.61 32.37 -19.24
CA GLY A 229 4.83 33.25 -20.10
C GLY A 229 3.76 34.03 -19.32
N THR A 230 3.07 33.38 -18.40
CA THR A 230 2.03 34.00 -17.54
C THR A 230 2.65 35.04 -16.59
N ILE A 231 3.80 34.75 -15.97
CA ILE A 231 4.53 35.71 -15.11
C ILE A 231 4.84 37.00 -15.87
N HIS A 232 5.30 36.89 -17.13
CA HIS A 232 5.55 38.07 -17.97
C HIS A 232 4.26 38.80 -18.39
N LEU A 233 3.16 38.06 -18.66
CA LEU A 233 1.86 38.66 -18.96
C LEU A 233 1.33 39.48 -17.80
N GLU A 234 1.35 38.94 -16.57
CA GLU A 234 0.88 39.62 -15.36
C GLU A 234 1.70 40.87 -15.03
N ALA A 235 2.99 40.84 -15.39
CA ALA A 235 3.87 42.01 -15.26
C ALA A 235 3.70 43.05 -16.39
N GLY A 236 2.84 42.78 -17.39
CA GLY A 236 2.67 43.66 -18.54
C GLY A 236 3.84 43.59 -19.56
N GLU A 237 4.71 42.63 -19.45
CA GLU A 237 5.88 42.42 -20.30
C GLU A 237 5.53 41.52 -21.50
N PHE A 238 4.52 41.93 -22.28
CA PHE A 238 3.88 41.11 -23.31
C PHE A 238 4.85 40.61 -24.37
N THR A 239 5.83 41.42 -24.74
CA THR A 239 6.85 41.03 -25.73
C THR A 239 7.75 39.89 -25.25
N LEU A 240 8.02 39.83 -23.93
CA LEU A 240 8.80 38.75 -23.33
C LEU A 240 7.97 37.49 -23.11
N ALA A 241 6.65 37.61 -22.90
CA ALA A 241 5.76 36.47 -22.76
C ALA A 241 5.64 35.59 -24.03
N ILE A 242 5.60 36.22 -25.21
CA ILE A 242 5.33 35.57 -26.50
C ILE A 242 6.29 34.40 -26.80
N PRO A 243 7.62 34.51 -26.65
CA PRO A 243 8.52 33.39 -26.89
C PRO A 243 8.26 32.16 -26.01
N TYR A 244 7.98 32.36 -24.74
CA TYR A 244 7.66 31.26 -23.80
C TYR A 244 6.36 30.55 -24.20
N LEU A 245 5.31 31.31 -24.47
CA LEU A 245 4.02 30.74 -24.85
C LEU A 245 4.08 29.98 -26.18
N ASN A 246 4.91 30.44 -27.12
CA ASN A 246 5.10 29.77 -28.40
C ASN A 246 5.94 28.47 -28.33
N ARG A 247 6.67 28.23 -27.21
CA ARG A 247 7.40 26.96 -27.01
C ARG A 247 6.47 25.83 -26.55
N VAL A 248 5.28 26.15 -26.07
CA VAL A 248 4.29 25.14 -25.63
C VAL A 248 3.79 24.36 -26.84
N ARG A 249 3.82 23.04 -26.77
CA ARG A 249 3.37 22.16 -27.86
C ARG A 249 1.87 22.34 -28.14
N ILE A 250 1.51 22.36 -29.42
CA ILE A 250 0.11 22.49 -29.85
C ILE A 250 -0.73 21.28 -29.44
N ASP A 251 -0.13 20.08 -29.36
CA ASP A 251 -0.80 18.83 -28.99
C ASP A 251 -0.63 18.48 -27.52
N GLY A 252 -0.02 19.37 -26.72
CA GLY A 252 0.21 19.17 -25.30
C GLY A 252 -0.99 19.53 -24.43
N PRO A 253 -1.02 19.08 -23.18
CA PRO A 253 -2.13 19.31 -22.26
C PRO A 253 -2.34 20.80 -21.90
N PHE A 254 -1.32 21.64 -22.08
CA PHE A 254 -1.35 23.07 -21.78
C PHE A 254 -1.56 23.96 -23.02
N SER A 255 -1.76 23.35 -24.18
CA SER A 255 -1.90 24.03 -25.47
C SER A 255 -3.00 25.10 -25.48
N ASN A 256 -4.20 24.79 -24.98
CA ASN A 256 -5.33 25.72 -25.03
C ASN A 256 -5.04 26.99 -24.27
N GLN A 257 -4.50 26.87 -23.07
CA GLN A 257 -4.12 28.01 -22.24
C GLN A 257 -3.01 28.84 -22.85
N ALA A 258 -1.98 28.16 -23.43
CA ALA A 258 -0.86 28.85 -24.08
C ALA A 258 -1.30 29.61 -25.35
N LEU A 259 -2.15 29.00 -26.17
CA LEU A 259 -2.71 29.67 -27.38
C LEU A 259 -3.57 30.87 -27.02
N LEU A 260 -4.43 30.76 -25.98
CA LEU A 260 -5.23 31.88 -25.51
C LEU A 260 -4.35 33.04 -25.04
N SER A 261 -3.37 32.71 -24.17
CA SER A 261 -2.44 33.69 -23.59
C SER A 261 -1.55 34.33 -24.65
N ALA A 262 -1.07 33.57 -25.66
CA ALA A 262 -0.28 34.08 -26.78
C ALA A 262 -1.09 35.07 -27.64
N GLY A 263 -2.37 34.79 -27.84
CA GLY A 263 -3.28 35.73 -28.51
C GLY A 263 -3.43 37.03 -27.73
N TRP A 264 -3.68 36.97 -26.41
CA TRP A 264 -3.77 38.16 -25.58
C TRP A 264 -2.46 38.93 -25.49
N ALA A 265 -1.30 38.25 -25.42
CA ALA A 265 0.01 38.91 -25.46
C ALA A 265 0.20 39.71 -26.76
N ASN A 266 -0.11 39.12 -27.92
CA ASN A 266 -0.03 39.80 -29.22
C ASN A 266 -1.03 40.95 -29.33
N MET A 267 -2.25 40.79 -28.84
CA MET A 267 -3.28 41.85 -28.81
C MET A 267 -2.84 43.06 -27.97
N SER A 268 -2.20 42.79 -26.82
CA SER A 268 -1.72 43.82 -25.92
C SER A 268 -0.56 44.66 -26.45
N VAL A 269 0.17 44.15 -27.43
CA VAL A 269 1.18 44.91 -28.21
C VAL A 269 0.58 45.48 -29.52
N ASP A 270 -0.74 45.60 -29.60
CA ASP A 270 -1.51 46.11 -30.75
C ASP A 270 -1.27 45.35 -32.08
N ASN A 271 -0.95 44.08 -31.97
CA ASN A 271 -0.74 43.21 -33.13
C ASN A 271 -1.92 42.24 -33.29
N ALA A 272 -3.07 42.79 -33.72
CA ALA A 272 -4.30 42.03 -33.90
C ALA A 272 -4.19 40.90 -34.95
N GLU A 273 -3.34 41.09 -35.96
CA GLU A 273 -3.11 40.11 -37.02
C GLU A 273 -2.44 38.83 -36.44
N ARG A 274 -1.37 39.01 -35.65
CA ARG A 274 -0.71 37.88 -34.98
C ARG A 274 -1.55 37.28 -33.84
N ALA A 275 -2.37 38.07 -33.17
CA ALA A 275 -3.30 37.58 -32.16
C ALA A 275 -4.38 36.65 -32.74
N ALA A 276 -4.85 36.94 -33.95
CA ALA A 276 -5.85 36.13 -34.64
C ALA A 276 -5.36 34.70 -34.96
N VAL A 277 -4.04 34.48 -35.10
CA VAL A 277 -3.48 33.16 -35.48
C VAL A 277 -3.73 32.11 -34.39
N PRO A 278 -3.23 32.24 -33.13
CA PRO A 278 -3.49 31.27 -32.08
C PRO A 278 -4.98 31.17 -31.74
N TRP A 279 -5.72 32.28 -31.77
CA TRP A 279 -7.16 32.27 -31.52
C TRP A 279 -7.96 31.57 -32.61
N SER A 280 -7.53 31.60 -33.87
CA SER A 280 -8.21 30.85 -34.93
C SER A 280 -8.03 29.33 -34.77
N ILE A 281 -6.86 28.88 -34.33
CA ILE A 281 -6.61 27.46 -34.00
C ILE A 281 -7.52 27.04 -32.82
N LEU A 282 -7.58 27.88 -31.78
CA LEU A 282 -8.31 27.58 -30.55
C LEU A 282 -9.83 27.63 -30.75
N ALA A 283 -10.34 28.59 -31.56
CA ALA A 283 -11.77 28.72 -31.84
C ALA A 283 -12.35 27.57 -32.70
N GLU A 284 -11.50 26.76 -33.34
CA GLU A 284 -11.92 25.54 -34.04
C GLU A 284 -11.95 24.30 -33.13
N ARG A 285 -11.45 24.43 -31.89
CA ARG A 285 -11.50 23.36 -30.89
C ARG A 285 -12.90 23.28 -30.27
N GLU A 286 -13.13 22.21 -29.53
CA GLU A 286 -14.42 21.98 -28.90
C GLU A 286 -14.77 23.08 -27.87
N ALA A 287 -15.99 23.55 -27.92
CA ALA A 287 -16.51 24.58 -27.02
C ALA A 287 -16.70 24.10 -25.55
N THR A 288 -16.31 22.88 -25.23
CA THR A 288 -16.25 22.35 -23.86
C THR A 288 -15.11 22.98 -23.05
N ASP A 289 -14.02 23.39 -23.72
CA ASP A 289 -12.83 24.02 -23.11
C ASP A 289 -13.03 25.52 -22.89
N ASN A 290 -12.67 25.99 -21.68
CA ASN A 290 -12.84 27.41 -21.32
C ASN A 290 -12.03 28.37 -22.20
N ALA A 291 -10.81 27.96 -22.58
CA ALA A 291 -9.95 28.79 -23.42
C ALA A 291 -10.48 28.85 -24.88
N ALA A 292 -11.06 27.75 -25.38
CA ALA A 292 -11.74 27.75 -26.67
C ALA A 292 -12.95 28.67 -26.68
N GLN A 293 -13.78 28.63 -25.62
CA GLN A 293 -14.93 29.55 -25.46
C GLN A 293 -14.49 31.02 -25.48
N GLU A 294 -13.42 31.36 -24.78
CA GLU A 294 -12.90 32.74 -24.76
C GLU A 294 -12.31 33.12 -26.13
N ALA A 295 -11.62 32.21 -26.80
CA ALA A 295 -11.10 32.46 -28.14
C ALA A 295 -12.20 32.68 -29.18
N MET A 296 -13.38 32.03 -29.04
CA MET A 296 -14.54 32.27 -29.91
C MET A 296 -15.06 33.72 -29.81
N LEU A 297 -14.79 34.43 -28.70
CA LEU A 297 -15.05 35.85 -28.57
C LEU A 297 -13.86 36.70 -28.94
N ALA A 298 -12.65 36.27 -28.63
CA ALA A 298 -11.42 37.02 -28.85
C ALA A 298 -11.05 37.11 -30.33
N LEU A 299 -11.27 36.03 -31.10
CA LEU A 299 -11.01 36.03 -32.55
C LEU A 299 -11.84 37.08 -33.33
N PRO A 300 -13.18 37.11 -33.19
CA PRO A 300 -13.95 38.16 -33.87
C PRO A 300 -13.63 39.57 -33.32
N TYR A 301 -13.27 39.72 -32.05
CA TYR A 301 -12.76 40.96 -31.51
C TYR A 301 -11.47 41.41 -32.28
N ALA A 302 -10.52 40.50 -32.55
CA ALA A 302 -9.35 40.83 -33.36
C ALA A 302 -9.72 41.23 -34.78
N TYR A 303 -10.71 40.59 -35.42
CA TYR A 303 -11.20 41.00 -36.74
C TYR A 303 -11.85 42.38 -36.69
N GLY A 304 -12.57 42.73 -35.62
CA GLY A 304 -13.10 44.07 -35.40
C GLY A 304 -11.99 45.13 -35.32
N ARG A 305 -10.89 44.85 -34.63
CA ARG A 305 -9.67 45.72 -34.56
C ARG A 305 -9.01 45.89 -35.91
N LEU A 306 -9.04 44.87 -36.77
CA LEU A 306 -8.54 44.89 -38.14
C LEU A 306 -9.52 45.54 -39.13
N ASN A 307 -10.66 46.08 -38.65
CA ASN A 307 -11.74 46.65 -39.46
C ASN A 307 -12.42 45.67 -40.43
N VAL A 308 -12.32 44.36 -40.16
CA VAL A 308 -12.96 43.28 -40.97
C VAL A 308 -14.29 42.88 -40.29
N HIS A 309 -15.20 43.88 -40.14
CA HIS A 309 -16.43 43.77 -39.37
C HIS A 309 -17.39 42.67 -39.87
N GLY A 310 -17.48 42.41 -41.17
CA GLY A 310 -18.33 41.35 -41.70
C GLY A 310 -17.86 39.95 -41.26
N ARG A 311 -16.55 39.73 -41.22
CA ARG A 311 -16.00 38.46 -40.69
C ARG A 311 -16.21 38.36 -39.19
N ALA A 312 -16.01 39.45 -38.46
CA ALA A 312 -16.30 39.49 -37.00
C ALA A 312 -17.75 39.08 -36.69
N ALA A 313 -18.72 39.65 -37.44
CA ALA A 313 -20.13 39.31 -37.27
C ALA A 313 -20.40 37.79 -37.48
N VAL A 314 -19.81 37.19 -38.53
CA VAL A 314 -19.97 35.76 -38.80
C VAL A 314 -19.43 34.91 -37.63
N TYR A 315 -18.25 35.25 -37.11
CA TYR A 315 -17.67 34.48 -36.00
C TYR A 315 -18.42 34.68 -34.68
N TYR A 316 -18.97 35.88 -34.37
CA TYR A 316 -19.85 36.07 -33.22
C TYR A 316 -21.16 35.26 -33.34
N GLY A 317 -21.72 35.15 -34.55
CA GLY A 317 -22.87 34.27 -34.81
C GLY A 317 -22.56 32.81 -34.50
N ARG A 318 -21.43 32.32 -35.01
CA ARG A 318 -20.96 30.94 -34.74
C ARG A 318 -20.72 30.71 -33.23
N ALA A 319 -20.16 31.70 -32.53
CA ALA A 319 -19.97 31.63 -31.08
C ALA A 319 -21.29 31.49 -30.33
N LEU A 320 -22.32 32.25 -30.72
CA LEU A 320 -23.67 32.16 -30.12
C LEU A 320 -24.28 30.78 -30.31
N ASP A 321 -24.20 30.21 -31.51
CA ASP A 321 -24.72 28.87 -31.80
C ASP A 321 -23.99 27.81 -30.95
N ALA A 322 -22.64 27.92 -30.85
CA ALA A 322 -21.83 27.02 -30.05
C ALA A 322 -22.16 27.13 -28.54
N PHE A 323 -22.28 28.34 -28.00
CA PHE A 323 -22.61 28.55 -26.58
C PHE A 323 -24.01 28.06 -26.25
N GLY A 324 -25.01 28.28 -27.15
CA GLY A 324 -26.36 27.75 -26.97
C GLY A 324 -26.35 26.21 -26.88
N ALA A 325 -25.70 25.56 -27.82
CA ALA A 325 -25.60 24.09 -27.82
C ALA A 325 -24.87 23.56 -26.55
N GLU A 326 -23.85 24.25 -26.07
CA GLU A 326 -23.14 23.86 -24.85
C GLU A 326 -23.97 24.08 -23.58
N ILE A 327 -24.76 25.16 -23.49
CA ILE A 327 -25.68 25.40 -22.38
C ILE A 327 -26.71 24.27 -22.30
N ASP A 328 -27.26 23.83 -23.42
CA ASP A 328 -28.23 22.73 -23.46
C ASP A 328 -27.61 21.39 -22.98
N LYS A 329 -26.37 21.10 -23.38
CA LYS A 329 -25.62 19.93 -22.88
C LYS A 329 -25.34 20.04 -21.39
N LEU A 330 -24.92 21.21 -20.88
CA LEU A 330 -24.70 21.42 -19.45
C LEU A 330 -25.98 21.23 -18.63
N ASN A 331 -27.13 21.72 -19.10
CA ASN A 331 -28.41 21.49 -18.44
C ASN A 331 -28.74 19.97 -18.38
N THR A 332 -28.57 19.27 -19.49
CA THR A 332 -28.78 17.81 -19.55
C THR A 332 -27.84 17.07 -18.57
N SER A 333 -26.58 17.48 -18.49
CA SER A 333 -25.59 16.90 -17.59
C SER A 333 -25.94 17.15 -16.12
N ILE A 334 -26.36 18.38 -15.76
CA ILE A 334 -26.81 18.73 -14.40
C ILE A 334 -28.00 17.87 -13.99
N ASP A 335 -28.97 17.69 -14.89
CA ASP A 335 -30.14 16.86 -14.61
C ASP A 335 -29.77 15.38 -14.46
N GLY A 336 -28.85 14.85 -15.27
CA GLY A 336 -28.31 13.50 -15.15
C GLY A 336 -27.60 13.27 -13.80
N ILE A 337 -26.83 14.26 -13.32
CA ILE A 337 -26.20 14.18 -11.99
C ILE A 337 -27.26 14.15 -10.88
N ARG A 338 -28.29 14.99 -10.96
CA ARG A 338 -29.40 15.01 -9.98
C ARG A 338 -30.19 13.71 -9.94
N GLU A 339 -30.25 12.98 -11.04
CA GLU A 339 -30.85 11.64 -11.13
C GLU A 339 -29.93 10.52 -10.58
N GLY A 340 -28.72 10.84 -10.11
CA GLY A 340 -27.75 9.89 -9.55
C GLY A 340 -26.98 9.07 -10.58
N LYS A 341 -27.19 9.28 -11.87
CA LYS A 341 -26.54 8.54 -12.97
C LYS A 341 -25.02 8.71 -13.01
N PHE A 342 -24.55 9.86 -12.59
CA PHE A 342 -23.12 10.20 -12.57
C PHE A 342 -22.31 9.27 -11.65
N LEU A 343 -22.74 9.15 -10.39
CA LEU A 343 -22.05 8.28 -9.43
C LEU A 343 -22.16 6.79 -9.83
N GLU A 344 -23.31 6.37 -10.33
CA GLU A 344 -23.50 5.02 -10.82
C GLU A 344 -22.56 4.69 -11.99
N ALA A 345 -22.37 5.63 -12.92
CA ALA A 345 -21.45 5.47 -14.04
C ALA A 345 -20.00 5.36 -13.56
N LEU A 346 -19.57 6.20 -12.61
CA LEU A 346 -18.22 6.17 -12.04
C LEU A 346 -17.93 4.84 -11.31
N VAL A 347 -18.89 4.34 -10.52
CA VAL A 347 -18.76 3.05 -9.82
C VAL A 347 -18.72 1.89 -10.81
N ARG A 348 -19.54 1.91 -11.87
CA ARG A 348 -19.60 0.83 -12.88
C ARG A 348 -18.29 0.71 -13.65
N GLU A 349 -17.65 1.80 -13.99
CA GLU A 349 -16.37 1.79 -14.68
C GLU A 349 -15.23 1.27 -13.80
N GLU A 350 -15.23 1.54 -12.51
CA GLU A 350 -14.24 1.03 -11.58
C GLU A 350 -14.38 -0.48 -11.34
N ILE A 351 -15.61 -0.99 -11.25
CA ILE A 351 -15.87 -2.42 -11.10
C ILE A 351 -15.37 -3.24 -12.31
N ARG A 352 -15.30 -2.65 -13.49
CA ARG A 352 -14.77 -3.28 -14.72
C ARG A 352 -13.25 -3.40 -14.75
N LYS A 353 -12.53 -2.62 -13.93
CA LYS A 353 -11.05 -2.51 -13.98
C LYS A 353 -10.40 -3.03 -12.71
N ASP A 354 -10.26 -4.34 -12.69
CA ASP A 354 -9.36 -5.08 -11.83
C ASP A 354 -7.91 -4.59 -11.99
N LYS A 355 -7.21 -4.35 -10.87
CA LYS A 355 -5.76 -4.53 -10.68
C LYS A 355 -4.78 -3.34 -10.66
N ASP A 356 -5.11 -2.11 -10.96
CA ASP A 356 -4.11 -1.04 -10.79
C ASP A 356 -4.60 0.07 -9.87
N TRP A 357 -3.93 0.20 -8.76
CA TRP A 357 -4.23 1.06 -7.61
C TRP A 357 -4.18 2.59 -7.90
N VAL A 358 -3.65 3.00 -9.00
CA VAL A 358 -3.80 4.35 -9.52
C VAL A 358 -5.08 4.36 -10.34
N ILE A 359 -6.07 5.15 -9.93
CA ILE A 359 -7.21 5.50 -10.79
C ILE A 359 -6.65 6.16 -12.05
N ARG A 360 -6.22 5.36 -12.97
CA ARG A 360 -6.13 5.76 -14.35
C ARG A 360 -7.53 5.55 -14.88
N LEU A 361 -8.34 6.60 -14.90
CA LEU A 361 -9.52 6.68 -15.74
C LEU A 361 -9.06 6.46 -17.19
N ARG A 362 -8.76 5.20 -17.55
CA ARG A 362 -8.32 4.81 -18.90
C ARG A 362 -9.43 4.96 -19.92
N SER A 363 -10.67 4.97 -19.49
CA SER A 363 -11.83 5.36 -20.27
C SER A 363 -12.78 6.09 -19.33
N LEU A 364 -13.02 7.32 -19.62
CA LEU A 364 -14.08 8.08 -18.99
C LEU A 364 -15.43 7.48 -19.43
N PRO A 365 -16.45 7.47 -18.56
CA PRO A 365 -17.80 7.12 -19.00
C PRO A 365 -18.17 7.94 -20.23
N GLU A 366 -18.77 7.32 -21.24
CA GLU A 366 -19.33 8.03 -22.40
C GLU A 366 -20.57 8.85 -22.01
N ALA A 367 -20.44 9.66 -20.96
CA ALA A 367 -21.48 10.52 -20.46
C ALA A 367 -21.09 11.99 -20.76
N PRO A 368 -22.02 12.80 -21.22
CA PRO A 368 -21.73 14.21 -21.59
C PRO A 368 -21.03 14.99 -20.46
N GLU A 369 -21.43 14.75 -19.22
CA GLU A 369 -20.86 15.40 -18.04
C GLU A 369 -19.38 15.13 -17.83
N THR A 370 -18.87 14.01 -18.31
CA THR A 370 -17.48 13.61 -18.12
C THR A 370 -16.49 14.60 -18.75
N TYR A 371 -16.79 15.09 -19.92
CA TYR A 371 -15.94 16.05 -20.62
C TYR A 371 -15.83 17.38 -19.87
N TYR A 372 -16.94 17.84 -19.29
CA TYR A 372 -16.96 19.10 -18.54
C TYR A 372 -16.31 19.01 -17.18
N LEU A 373 -16.30 17.82 -16.60
CA LEU A 373 -15.77 17.58 -15.26
C LEU A 373 -14.31 17.11 -15.27
N MET A 374 -13.63 17.06 -16.44
CA MET A 374 -12.25 16.58 -16.56
C MET A 374 -11.30 17.29 -15.58
N GLU A 375 -11.37 18.62 -15.49
CA GLU A 375 -10.54 19.40 -14.57
C GLU A 375 -10.90 19.13 -13.12
N LEU A 376 -12.20 19.04 -12.82
CA LEU A 376 -12.70 18.68 -11.50
C LEU A 376 -12.29 17.23 -11.13
N LEU A 377 -12.49 16.30 -12.05
CA LEU A 377 -12.08 14.90 -11.88
C LEU A 377 -10.55 14.77 -11.68
N ALA A 378 -9.76 15.67 -12.23
CA ALA A 378 -8.31 15.73 -12.04
C ALA A 378 -7.92 16.43 -10.73
N SER A 379 -8.82 17.16 -10.07
CA SER A 379 -8.52 17.87 -8.83
C SER A 379 -8.31 16.88 -7.67
N HIS A 380 -7.34 17.18 -6.81
CA HIS A 380 -6.99 16.32 -5.66
C HIS A 380 -8.18 16.07 -4.72
N ASP A 381 -8.94 17.10 -4.42
CA ASP A 381 -10.05 17.02 -3.47
C ASP A 381 -11.20 16.15 -4.01
N PHE A 382 -11.54 16.31 -5.29
CA PHE A 382 -12.56 15.48 -5.92
C PHE A 382 -12.12 14.04 -6.05
N GLN A 383 -10.88 13.80 -6.48
CA GLN A 383 -10.27 12.46 -6.57
C GLN A 383 -10.28 11.74 -5.22
N THR A 384 -9.90 12.46 -4.17
CA THR A 384 -9.93 11.91 -2.80
C THR A 384 -11.35 11.57 -2.36
N GLY A 385 -12.30 12.46 -2.65
CA GLY A 385 -13.71 12.23 -2.35
C GLY A 385 -14.31 11.05 -3.11
N LEU A 386 -13.99 10.95 -4.41
CA LEU A 386 -14.42 9.84 -5.27
C LEU A 386 -13.83 8.52 -4.80
N GLN A 387 -12.54 8.48 -4.50
CA GLN A 387 -11.88 7.28 -4.00
C GLN A 387 -12.51 6.80 -2.69
N ASN A 388 -12.78 7.71 -1.76
CA ASN A 388 -13.46 7.35 -0.51
C ASN A 388 -14.84 6.74 -0.77
N TYR A 389 -15.58 7.23 -1.77
CA TYR A 389 -16.87 6.67 -2.15
C TYR A 389 -16.72 5.25 -2.73
N LEU A 390 -15.74 5.04 -3.62
CA LEU A 390 -15.43 3.75 -4.24
C LEU A 390 -14.96 2.72 -3.21
N ASP A 391 -14.09 3.12 -2.29
CA ASP A 391 -13.60 2.28 -1.19
C ASP A 391 -14.77 1.81 -0.29
N LEU A 392 -15.71 2.72 0.01
CA LEU A 392 -16.92 2.37 0.75
C LEU A 392 -17.82 1.39 -0.03
N ALA A 393 -17.96 1.59 -1.33
CA ALA A 393 -18.75 0.71 -2.18
C ALA A 393 -18.14 -0.71 -2.27
N ASP A 394 -16.81 -0.80 -2.37
CA ASP A 394 -16.09 -2.07 -2.36
C ASP A 394 -16.21 -2.77 -1.00
N LEU A 395 -15.95 -2.05 0.09
CA LEU A 395 -16.08 -2.58 1.46
C LEU A 395 -17.51 -3.10 1.72
N ARG A 396 -18.53 -2.34 1.29
CA ARG A 396 -19.93 -2.77 1.39
C ARG A 396 -20.16 -4.10 0.69
N ARG A 397 -19.66 -4.26 -0.53
CA ARG A 397 -19.78 -5.48 -1.33
C ARG A 397 -19.13 -6.67 -0.63
N LYS A 398 -17.93 -6.49 -0.10
CA LYS A 398 -17.19 -7.52 0.66
C LYS A 398 -17.95 -7.95 1.91
N ILE A 399 -18.46 -7.00 2.70
CA ILE A 399 -19.23 -7.33 3.92
C ILE A 399 -20.54 -8.06 3.57
N VAL A 400 -21.21 -7.68 2.48
CA VAL A 400 -22.43 -8.40 2.01
C VAL A 400 -22.08 -9.84 1.59
N THR A 401 -20.95 -10.04 0.91
CA THR A 401 -20.48 -11.40 0.56
C THR A 401 -20.16 -12.21 1.82
N TRP A 402 -19.54 -11.62 2.82
CA TRP A 402 -19.29 -12.30 4.10
C TRP A 402 -20.57 -12.66 4.84
N GLN A 403 -21.57 -11.77 4.84
CA GLN A 403 -22.87 -12.07 5.46
C GLN A 403 -23.52 -13.31 4.86
N ALA A 404 -23.39 -13.51 3.56
CA ALA A 404 -23.89 -14.70 2.88
C ALA A 404 -23.17 -16.00 3.33
N GLY A 405 -21.95 -15.89 3.85
CA GLY A 405 -21.18 -17.02 4.37
C GLY A 405 -21.48 -17.40 5.83
N PHE A 406 -22.18 -16.57 6.60
CA PHE A 406 -22.40 -16.85 8.03
C PHE A 406 -23.23 -18.12 8.29
N ASP A 407 -24.17 -18.44 7.41
CA ASP A 407 -24.96 -19.66 7.55
C ASP A 407 -24.11 -20.92 7.36
N ALA A 408 -23.11 -20.86 6.46
CA ALA A 408 -22.14 -21.94 6.29
C ALA A 408 -21.23 -22.12 7.54
N TYR A 409 -20.87 -21.03 8.22
CA TYR A 409 -20.12 -21.13 9.48
C TYR A 409 -20.96 -21.77 10.59
N ASP A 410 -22.24 -21.41 10.72
CA ASP A 410 -23.15 -22.05 11.69
C ASP A 410 -23.30 -23.55 11.39
N GLU A 411 -23.43 -23.93 10.11
CA GLU A 411 -23.48 -25.32 9.70
C GLU A 411 -22.18 -26.07 10.01
N MET A 412 -21.02 -25.45 9.74
CA MET A 412 -19.72 -26.05 10.09
C MET A 412 -19.56 -26.26 11.59
N VAL A 413 -19.98 -25.30 12.41
CA VAL A 413 -19.95 -25.42 13.88
C VAL A 413 -20.87 -26.54 14.34
N ALA A 414 -22.07 -26.64 13.76
CA ALA A 414 -23.03 -27.70 14.08
C ALA A 414 -22.47 -29.09 13.73
N ILE A 415 -21.95 -29.27 12.51
CA ILE A 415 -21.35 -30.55 12.05
C ILE A 415 -20.19 -30.96 12.97
N ARG A 416 -19.31 -30.00 13.34
CA ARG A 416 -18.19 -30.29 14.22
C ARG A 416 -18.65 -30.62 15.64
N ARG A 417 -19.66 -29.93 16.15
CA ARG A 417 -20.26 -30.22 17.45
C ARG A 417 -20.81 -31.64 17.45
N ASP A 418 -21.65 -32.00 16.49
CA ASP A 418 -22.28 -33.33 16.40
C ASP A 418 -21.23 -34.46 16.30
N HIS A 419 -20.06 -34.17 15.70
CA HIS A 419 -18.99 -35.14 15.56
C HIS A 419 -18.14 -35.26 16.84
N TYR A 420 -17.69 -34.14 17.41
CA TYR A 420 -16.69 -34.16 18.48
C TYR A 420 -17.31 -34.23 19.89
N GLU A 421 -18.49 -33.63 20.13
CA GLU A 421 -19.10 -33.60 21.47
C GLU A 421 -19.29 -34.98 22.06
N PRO A 422 -19.74 -36.03 21.32
CA PRO A 422 -19.85 -37.38 21.82
C PRO A 422 -18.51 -38.04 22.17
N LEU A 423 -17.41 -37.63 21.49
CA LEU A 423 -16.07 -38.19 21.67
C LEU A 423 -15.28 -37.55 22.82
N LEU A 424 -15.62 -36.33 23.22
CA LEU A 424 -14.88 -35.58 24.24
C LEU A 424 -14.70 -36.32 25.58
N PRO A 425 -15.70 -37.03 26.14
CA PRO A 425 -15.53 -37.74 27.41
C PRO A 425 -14.49 -38.86 27.34
N GLU A 426 -14.40 -39.55 26.20
CA GLU A 426 -13.42 -40.61 25.94
C GLU A 426 -12.01 -40.00 25.77
N ILE A 427 -11.89 -38.99 24.89
CA ILE A 427 -10.65 -38.24 24.67
C ILE A 427 -10.10 -37.65 25.98
N ASP A 428 -10.97 -37.10 26.85
CA ASP A 428 -10.54 -36.52 28.12
C ASP A 428 -10.08 -37.59 29.10
N THR A 429 -10.68 -38.77 29.09
CA THR A 429 -10.27 -39.90 29.94
C THR A 429 -8.89 -40.42 29.49
N GLU A 430 -8.72 -40.66 28.20
CA GLU A 430 -7.45 -41.10 27.62
C GLU A 430 -6.35 -40.08 27.86
N PHE A 431 -6.65 -38.80 27.69
CA PHE A 431 -5.70 -37.72 27.95
C PHE A 431 -5.20 -37.71 29.41
N ARG A 432 -6.09 -37.82 30.40
CA ARG A 432 -5.69 -37.86 31.82
C ARG A 432 -4.79 -39.04 32.13
N GLU A 433 -5.07 -40.19 31.52
CA GLU A 433 -4.21 -41.35 31.68
C GLU A 433 -2.83 -41.14 31.01
N LEU A 434 -2.82 -40.62 29.81
CA LEU A 434 -1.59 -40.34 29.09
C LEU A 434 -0.74 -39.28 29.80
N ASP A 435 -1.36 -38.18 30.22
CA ASP A 435 -0.71 -37.10 30.96
C ASP A 435 -0.06 -37.60 32.25
N SER A 436 -0.80 -38.41 33.02
CA SER A 436 -0.26 -38.99 34.25
C SER A 436 0.92 -39.93 34.02
N ARG A 437 0.84 -40.75 32.94
CA ARG A 437 1.94 -41.64 32.54
C ARG A 437 3.15 -40.83 32.09
N MET A 438 2.95 -39.81 31.28
CA MET A 438 4.04 -38.98 30.74
C MET A 438 4.76 -38.22 31.86
N ARG A 439 4.04 -37.62 32.80
CA ARG A 439 4.63 -36.99 34.00
C ARG A 439 5.45 -37.95 34.81
N LEU A 440 4.92 -39.15 35.04
CA LEU A 440 5.67 -40.19 35.78
C LEU A 440 6.98 -40.58 35.04
N ARG A 441 6.94 -40.76 33.71
CA ARG A 441 8.12 -41.11 32.92
C ARG A 441 9.15 -39.99 32.90
N ASN A 442 8.71 -38.75 32.78
CA ASN A 442 9.59 -37.59 32.85
C ASN A 442 10.28 -37.48 34.21
N GLU A 443 9.58 -37.74 35.33
CA GLU A 443 10.20 -37.72 36.66
C GLU A 443 11.18 -38.89 36.83
N GLN A 444 10.84 -40.09 36.35
CA GLN A 444 11.77 -41.23 36.33
C GLN A 444 13.04 -40.94 35.51
N HIS A 445 12.88 -40.33 34.34
CA HIS A 445 13.96 -39.93 33.48
C HIS A 445 14.90 -38.91 34.15
N LYS A 446 14.34 -37.85 34.73
CA LYS A 446 15.11 -36.88 35.51
C LYS A 446 15.88 -37.54 36.67
N MET A 447 15.28 -38.50 37.37
CA MET A 447 15.98 -39.25 38.42
C MET A 447 17.13 -40.07 37.90
N LEU A 448 17.01 -40.67 36.71
CA LEU A 448 18.11 -41.44 36.08
C LEU A 448 19.26 -40.54 35.67
N ILE A 449 18.96 -39.35 35.06
CA ILE A 449 19.96 -38.34 34.74
C ILE A 449 20.71 -37.91 36.00
N LYS A 450 19.99 -37.56 37.05
CA LYS A 450 20.61 -37.19 38.34
C LYS A 450 21.48 -38.31 38.88
N ARG A 451 21.00 -39.54 38.81
CA ARG A 451 21.76 -40.74 39.28
C ARG A 451 23.06 -40.88 38.47
N ARG A 452 23.06 -40.69 37.17
CA ARG A 452 24.26 -40.67 36.32
C ARG A 452 25.26 -39.62 36.81
N ASP A 453 24.80 -38.39 36.99
CA ASP A 453 25.63 -37.25 37.41
C ASP A 453 26.24 -37.48 38.80
N ASP A 454 25.47 -38.07 39.72
CA ASP A 454 25.92 -38.48 41.06
C ASP A 454 26.99 -39.56 40.98
N LEU A 455 26.84 -40.55 40.09
CA LEU A 455 27.83 -41.63 39.87
C LEU A 455 29.12 -41.15 39.19
N LEU A 456 29.02 -40.15 38.32
CA LEU A 456 30.19 -39.49 37.71
C LEU A 456 31.00 -38.67 38.71
N THR A 457 30.34 -38.05 39.69
CA THR A 457 30.99 -37.25 40.72
C THR A 457 31.50 -38.07 41.89
N THR A 458 30.76 -39.10 42.29
CA THR A 458 31.11 -39.99 43.42
C THR A 458 30.88 -41.43 43.03
N PRO A 459 31.97 -42.16 42.66
CA PRO A 459 31.83 -43.57 42.27
C PRO A 459 31.21 -44.42 43.36
N ARG A 460 30.13 -45.13 43.04
CA ARG A 460 29.43 -46.06 43.93
C ARG A 460 29.11 -47.33 43.14
N PRO A 461 30.02 -48.30 43.11
CA PRO A 461 29.87 -49.53 42.30
C PRO A 461 28.59 -50.33 42.63
N GLU A 462 28.16 -50.31 43.90
CA GLU A 462 26.92 -50.97 44.34
C GLU A 462 25.63 -50.46 43.70
N PHE A 463 25.62 -49.22 43.20
CA PHE A 463 24.47 -48.68 42.49
C PHE A 463 24.29 -49.17 41.06
N LEU A 464 25.37 -49.74 40.46
CA LEU A 464 25.36 -50.36 39.16
C LEU A 464 25.32 -51.90 39.26
N ALA A 465 25.16 -52.43 40.46
CA ALA A 465 25.01 -53.87 40.66
C ALA A 465 23.68 -54.39 40.10
N THR A 466 23.69 -55.55 39.49
CA THR A 466 22.49 -56.23 39.03
C THR A 466 21.54 -56.54 40.20
N PRO A 467 20.25 -56.80 39.98
CA PRO A 467 19.33 -57.17 41.02
C PRO A 467 19.77 -58.43 41.80
N GLU A 468 20.41 -59.37 41.12
CA GLU A 468 20.96 -60.57 41.72
C GLU A 468 22.15 -60.26 42.64
N GLU A 469 23.09 -59.43 42.17
CA GLU A 469 24.23 -58.95 42.94
C GLU A 469 23.80 -58.13 44.15
N GLN A 470 22.79 -57.26 43.99
CA GLN A 470 22.19 -56.52 45.13
C GLN A 470 21.56 -57.45 46.15
N ALA A 471 20.85 -58.50 45.72
CA ALA A 471 20.28 -59.49 46.63
C ALA A 471 21.38 -60.28 47.37
N ILE A 472 22.47 -60.63 46.69
CA ILE A 472 23.63 -61.27 47.29
C ILE A 472 24.31 -60.34 48.28
N LEU A 473 24.53 -59.07 47.95
CA LEU A 473 25.09 -58.06 48.87
C LEU A 473 24.25 -57.92 50.13
N ALA A 474 22.94 -57.73 49.99
CA ALA A 474 22.00 -57.62 51.12
C ALA A 474 22.03 -58.87 52.01
N ARG A 475 22.12 -60.07 51.40
CA ARG A 475 22.20 -61.35 52.12
C ARG A 475 23.55 -61.48 52.82
N LEU A 476 24.66 -61.09 52.19
CA LEU A 476 26.00 -61.12 52.83
C LEU A 476 26.07 -60.12 53.99
N ASP A 477 25.43 -58.96 53.88
CA ASP A 477 25.36 -57.94 54.95
C ASP A 477 24.58 -58.46 56.14
N ALA A 478 23.42 -59.08 55.90
CA ALA A 478 22.61 -59.71 56.97
C ALA A 478 23.36 -60.85 57.68
N LEU A 479 24.02 -61.70 56.89
CA LEU A 479 24.84 -62.79 57.46
C LEU A 479 26.08 -62.27 58.20
N SER A 480 26.70 -61.16 57.72
CA SER A 480 27.82 -60.50 58.39
C SER A 480 27.43 -59.94 59.74
N GLN A 481 26.23 -59.34 59.84
CA GLN A 481 25.71 -58.86 61.10
C GLN A 481 25.43 -60.00 62.08
N GLN A 482 24.86 -61.10 61.62
CA GLN A 482 24.61 -62.27 62.43
C GLN A 482 25.91 -62.93 62.94
N ALA A 483 26.86 -63.09 62.05
CA ALA A 483 28.16 -63.66 62.38
C ALA A 483 28.98 -62.85 63.36
N ALA A 484 28.88 -61.52 63.26
CA ALA A 484 29.57 -60.58 64.15
C ALA A 484 28.99 -60.65 65.61
N THR A 485 27.72 -61.05 65.77
CA THR A 485 27.09 -61.22 67.10
C THR A 485 27.42 -62.55 67.72
N LEU A 486 27.77 -63.59 66.96
CA LEU A 486 28.00 -64.92 67.47
C LEU A 486 29.51 -65.17 67.73
N GLU A 487 30.40 -64.92 66.83
CA GLU A 487 31.85 -65.13 67.01
C GLU A 487 32.66 -64.16 66.16
N PRO A 488 33.08 -62.99 66.72
CA PRO A 488 33.94 -62.08 66.01
C PRO A 488 35.24 -62.72 65.56
N ASP A 489 35.63 -62.64 64.23
CA ASP A 489 36.79 -63.28 63.61
C ASP A 489 36.73 -64.78 63.46
N GLY A 490 35.57 -65.39 63.65
CA GLY A 490 35.37 -66.84 63.43
C GLY A 490 35.54 -67.28 61.95
N PRO A 491 35.63 -68.58 61.66
CA PRO A 491 35.84 -69.07 60.28
C PRO A 491 34.68 -68.65 59.33
N GLU A 492 33.47 -68.65 59.86
CA GLU A 492 32.28 -68.20 59.09
C GLU A 492 32.30 -66.68 58.76
N TRP A 493 32.70 -65.87 59.73
CA TRP A 493 32.86 -64.42 59.51
C TRP A 493 33.94 -64.17 58.44
N ARG A 494 35.11 -64.88 58.47
CA ARG A 494 36.16 -64.74 57.47
C ARG A 494 35.69 -65.18 56.08
N ARG A 495 34.83 -66.18 55.99
CA ARG A 495 34.26 -66.69 54.71
C ARG A 495 33.29 -65.64 54.13
N ILE A 496 32.37 -65.06 54.94
CA ILE A 496 31.46 -64.06 54.55
C ILE A 496 32.21 -62.79 54.08
N ARG A 497 33.21 -62.38 54.85
CA ARG A 497 34.04 -61.20 54.49
C ARG A 497 34.78 -61.41 53.17
N ARG A 498 35.30 -62.63 52.91
CA ARG A 498 35.95 -62.97 51.63
C ARG A 498 34.98 -62.95 50.46
N LEU A 499 33.80 -63.50 50.63
CA LEU A 499 32.75 -63.47 49.58
C LEU A 499 32.29 -62.06 49.29
N LYS A 500 32.07 -61.24 50.33
CA LYS A 500 31.76 -59.84 50.17
C LYS A 500 32.87 -59.05 49.48
N GLY A 501 34.15 -59.33 49.88
CA GLY A 501 35.29 -58.68 49.22
C GLY A 501 35.43 -59.06 47.75
N LEU A 502 35.15 -60.31 47.38
CA LEU A 502 35.14 -60.74 45.98
C LEU A 502 34.05 -60.05 45.16
N LEU A 503 32.88 -59.94 45.72
CA LEU A 503 31.77 -59.28 45.03
C LEU A 503 32.01 -57.75 44.88
N VAL A 504 32.50 -57.11 45.92
CA VAL A 504 32.88 -55.67 45.87
C VAL A 504 34.01 -55.46 44.84
N TRP A 505 35.03 -56.31 44.87
CA TRP A 505 36.11 -56.22 43.89
C TRP A 505 35.64 -56.43 42.44
N HIS A 506 34.68 -57.33 42.20
CA HIS A 506 34.04 -57.52 40.91
C HIS A 506 33.28 -56.28 40.46
N LEU A 507 32.45 -55.72 41.35
CA LEU A 507 31.71 -54.50 41.08
C LEU A 507 32.63 -53.28 40.80
N GLU A 508 33.74 -53.16 41.55
CA GLU A 508 34.73 -52.09 41.31
C GLU A 508 35.47 -52.29 40.00
N THR A 509 35.83 -53.50 39.63
CA THR A 509 36.56 -53.78 38.38
C THR A 509 35.72 -53.51 37.15
N GLU A 510 34.42 -53.82 37.19
CA GLU A 510 33.52 -53.65 36.11
C GLU A 510 32.80 -52.28 36.12
N TYR A 511 33.10 -51.41 37.11
CA TYR A 511 32.40 -50.16 37.31
C TYR A 511 32.35 -49.28 36.08
N HIS A 512 33.48 -49.06 35.43
CA HIS A 512 33.58 -48.20 34.25
C HIS A 512 32.82 -48.74 33.03
N ASP A 513 32.88 -50.07 32.81
CA ASP A 513 32.14 -50.69 31.73
C ASP A 513 30.62 -50.60 31.95
N ARG A 514 30.21 -50.86 33.19
CA ARG A 514 28.79 -50.76 33.59
C ARG A 514 28.29 -49.30 33.56
N LEU A 515 29.14 -48.34 33.91
CA LEU A 515 28.80 -46.92 33.83
C LEU A 515 28.66 -46.46 32.35
N THR A 516 29.56 -46.93 31.48
CA THR A 516 29.46 -46.67 30.05
C THR A 516 28.19 -47.26 29.46
N GLN A 517 27.86 -48.51 29.83
CA GLN A 517 26.61 -49.13 29.39
C GLN A 517 25.37 -48.41 29.92
N PHE A 518 25.44 -47.89 31.15
CA PHE A 518 24.35 -47.10 31.73
C PHE A 518 24.14 -45.80 31.00
N ASP A 519 25.24 -45.09 30.64
CA ASP A 519 25.19 -43.86 29.87
C ASP A 519 24.66 -44.08 28.44
N GLU A 520 25.08 -45.19 27.80
CA GLU A 520 24.56 -45.60 26.47
C GLU A 520 23.05 -45.87 26.51
N ASN A 521 22.60 -46.63 27.53
CA ASN A 521 21.18 -46.90 27.71
C ASN A 521 20.40 -45.64 28.02
N LEU A 522 21.00 -44.69 28.74
CA LEU A 522 20.36 -43.40 29.04
C LEU A 522 20.22 -42.54 27.78
N ARG A 523 21.22 -42.51 26.88
CA ARG A 523 21.09 -41.79 25.59
C ARG A 523 20.00 -42.38 24.70
N GLN A 524 19.88 -43.70 24.63
CA GLN A 524 18.77 -44.35 23.92
C GLN A 524 17.42 -44.02 24.55
N LEU A 525 17.39 -43.90 25.87
CA LEU A 525 16.18 -43.48 26.60
C LEU A 525 15.87 -41.98 26.31
N ASP A 526 16.87 -41.10 26.23
CA ASP A 526 16.71 -39.68 25.87
C ASP A 526 16.04 -39.54 24.50
N GLU A 527 16.54 -40.27 23.47
CA GLU A 527 15.95 -40.32 22.13
C GLU A 527 14.49 -40.79 22.17
N THR A 528 14.21 -41.89 22.85
CA THR A 528 12.86 -42.45 22.98
C THR A 528 11.92 -41.50 23.75
N MET A 529 12.44 -40.82 24.77
CA MET A 529 11.67 -39.83 25.54
C MET A 529 11.36 -38.59 24.70
N ALA A 530 12.31 -38.15 23.86
CA ALA A 530 12.07 -37.04 22.93
C ALA A 530 10.95 -37.35 21.90
N GLU A 531 11.00 -38.59 21.33
CA GLU A 531 9.93 -39.04 20.43
C GLU A 531 8.57 -39.15 21.15
N ALA A 532 8.56 -39.69 22.37
CA ALA A 532 7.34 -39.80 23.16
C ALA A 532 6.77 -38.42 23.54
N GLN A 533 7.63 -37.44 23.87
CA GLN A 533 7.24 -36.09 24.12
C GLN A 533 6.61 -35.43 22.89
N ALA A 534 7.24 -35.57 21.71
CA ALA A 534 6.73 -35.06 20.45
C ALA A 534 5.31 -35.61 20.13
N GLN A 535 5.12 -36.93 20.30
CA GLN A 535 3.81 -37.57 20.12
C GLN A 535 2.77 -37.08 21.15
N TYR A 536 3.19 -36.88 22.39
CA TYR A 536 2.32 -36.32 23.43
C TYR A 536 1.89 -34.89 23.10
N ASP A 537 2.81 -34.03 22.66
CA ASP A 537 2.54 -32.65 22.27
C ASP A 537 1.60 -32.59 21.06
N GLU A 538 1.76 -33.49 20.08
CA GLU A 538 0.84 -33.63 18.96
C GLU A 538 -0.57 -34.04 19.44
N TYR A 539 -0.68 -34.99 20.35
CA TYR A 539 -1.96 -35.38 20.93
C TYR A 539 -2.64 -34.25 21.69
N VAL A 540 -1.88 -33.46 22.46
CA VAL A 540 -2.37 -32.26 23.15
C VAL A 540 -2.95 -31.26 22.14
N ARG A 541 -2.23 -31.01 21.04
CA ARG A 541 -2.70 -30.10 19.97
C ARG A 541 -3.98 -30.60 19.32
N VAL A 542 -4.04 -31.88 18.97
CA VAL A 542 -5.24 -32.49 18.37
C VAL A 542 -6.43 -32.41 19.32
N ARG A 543 -6.23 -32.69 20.61
CA ARG A 543 -7.27 -32.56 21.63
C ARG A 543 -7.77 -31.12 21.76
N GLN A 544 -6.86 -30.15 21.83
CA GLN A 544 -7.21 -28.73 21.86
C GLN A 544 -7.99 -28.32 20.61
N ALA A 545 -7.53 -28.74 19.44
CA ALA A 545 -8.22 -28.51 18.19
C ALA A 545 -9.63 -29.11 18.18
N ALA A 546 -9.81 -30.33 18.68
CA ALA A 546 -11.12 -30.97 18.79
C ALA A 546 -12.05 -30.19 19.73
N THR A 547 -11.57 -29.80 20.90
CA THR A 547 -12.35 -29.07 21.92
C THR A 547 -12.70 -27.64 21.42
N HIS A 548 -11.73 -26.93 20.82
CA HIS A 548 -11.92 -25.56 20.35
C HIS A 548 -12.57 -25.47 18.95
N SER A 549 -12.79 -26.60 18.27
CA SER A 549 -13.33 -26.58 16.89
C SER A 549 -14.79 -26.13 16.79
N PHE A 550 -15.55 -26.20 17.87
CA PHE A 550 -16.98 -25.83 17.91
C PHE A 550 -17.39 -25.05 19.17
N GLU A 551 -16.64 -25.13 20.29
CA GLU A 551 -16.99 -24.41 21.52
C GLU A 551 -16.69 -22.92 21.41
N GLY A 552 -17.65 -22.10 21.83
CA GLY A 552 -17.49 -20.65 21.96
C GLY A 552 -17.69 -19.85 20.69
N TYR A 553 -17.90 -20.47 19.51
CA TYR A 553 -18.09 -19.76 18.24
C TYR A 553 -19.48 -19.13 18.08
N ASP A 554 -20.51 -19.65 18.71
CA ASP A 554 -21.90 -19.15 18.60
C ASP A 554 -21.99 -17.65 18.91
N LYS A 555 -21.38 -17.21 20.01
CA LYS A 555 -21.40 -15.79 20.42
C LYS A 555 -20.57 -14.87 19.54
N PRO A 556 -19.34 -15.22 19.11
CA PRO A 556 -18.59 -14.47 18.10
C PRO A 556 -19.30 -14.37 16.77
N VAL A 557 -19.86 -15.45 16.22
CA VAL A 557 -20.59 -15.44 14.95
C VAL A 557 -21.81 -14.52 15.06
N MET A 558 -22.59 -14.62 16.13
CA MET A 558 -23.74 -13.74 16.37
C MET A 558 -23.30 -12.26 16.46
N ARG A 559 -22.21 -11.96 17.16
CA ARG A 559 -21.66 -10.60 17.23
C ARG A 559 -21.22 -10.10 15.87
N LEU A 560 -20.55 -10.94 15.08
CA LEU A 560 -20.13 -10.58 13.71
C LEU A 560 -21.32 -10.30 12.81
N ARG A 561 -22.41 -11.06 12.88
CA ARG A 561 -23.66 -10.78 12.17
C ARG A 561 -24.22 -9.39 12.52
N VAL A 562 -24.27 -9.07 13.81
CA VAL A 562 -24.75 -7.75 14.27
C VAL A 562 -23.80 -6.64 13.82
N HIS A 563 -22.49 -6.84 13.98
CA HIS A 563 -21.49 -5.84 13.59
C HIS A 563 -21.48 -5.60 12.08
N SER A 564 -21.57 -6.66 11.26
CA SER A 564 -21.61 -6.51 9.80
C SER A 564 -22.88 -5.80 9.33
N THR A 565 -24.04 -6.07 9.95
CA THR A 565 -25.28 -5.36 9.66
C THR A 565 -25.18 -3.88 10.01
N ASN A 566 -24.67 -3.55 11.19
CA ASN A 566 -24.44 -2.16 11.60
C ASN A 566 -23.39 -1.46 10.72
N ALA A 567 -22.35 -2.18 10.33
CA ALA A 567 -21.33 -1.66 9.42
C ALA A 567 -21.92 -1.30 8.06
N ILE A 568 -22.74 -2.17 7.46
CA ILE A 568 -23.43 -1.88 6.19
C ILE A 568 -24.31 -0.64 6.33
N GLN A 569 -25.10 -0.52 7.38
CA GLN A 569 -25.93 0.66 7.61
C GLN A 569 -25.09 1.95 7.72
N THR A 570 -23.97 1.86 8.43
CA THR A 570 -23.04 3.01 8.56
C THR A 570 -22.41 3.36 7.22
N ILE A 571 -21.98 2.37 6.44
CA ILE A 571 -21.43 2.55 5.10
C ILE A 571 -22.46 3.19 4.18
N ASP A 572 -23.71 2.71 4.18
CA ASP A 572 -24.79 3.28 3.36
C ASP A 572 -25.02 4.78 3.68
N GLN A 573 -24.98 5.14 4.97
CA GLN A 573 -25.09 6.54 5.39
C GLN A 573 -23.90 7.39 4.93
N LEU A 574 -22.68 6.85 5.06
CA LEU A 574 -21.45 7.52 4.62
C LEU A 574 -21.43 7.68 3.09
N MET A 575 -21.79 6.64 2.34
CA MET A 575 -21.90 6.68 0.88
C MET A 575 -22.93 7.73 0.44
N ALA A 576 -24.12 7.75 1.06
CA ALA A 576 -25.14 8.76 0.76
C ALA A 576 -24.65 10.18 1.06
N ARG A 577 -23.88 10.39 2.13
CA ARG A 577 -23.29 11.69 2.46
C ARG A 577 -22.20 12.08 1.47
N GLN A 578 -21.28 11.18 1.18
CA GLN A 578 -20.18 11.41 0.25
C GLN A 578 -20.68 11.62 -1.18
N GLY A 579 -21.67 10.82 -1.61
CA GLY A 579 -22.30 10.96 -2.92
C GLY A 579 -22.93 12.34 -3.10
N ARG A 580 -23.73 12.80 -2.14
CA ARG A 580 -24.32 14.16 -2.20
C ARG A 580 -23.27 15.27 -2.22
N LEU A 581 -22.10 15.06 -1.58
CA LEU A 581 -21.01 16.04 -1.64
C LEU A 581 -20.42 16.10 -3.05
N LEU A 582 -20.09 14.94 -3.64
CA LEU A 582 -19.55 14.84 -5.00
C LEU A 582 -20.51 15.40 -6.05
N GLU A 583 -21.79 15.03 -5.95
CA GLU A 583 -22.83 15.56 -6.83
C GLU A 583 -22.96 17.07 -6.74
N ARG A 584 -22.94 17.62 -5.52
CA ARG A 584 -23.01 19.08 -5.31
C ARG A 584 -21.81 19.78 -5.94
N VAL A 585 -20.60 19.32 -5.68
CA VAL A 585 -19.38 19.90 -6.26
C VAL A 585 -19.41 19.85 -7.79
N ALA A 586 -19.87 18.75 -8.37
CA ALA A 586 -20.03 18.61 -9.81
C ALA A 586 -21.11 19.57 -10.37
N ILE A 587 -22.26 19.68 -9.72
CA ILE A 587 -23.34 20.60 -10.13
C ILE A 587 -22.90 22.06 -10.01
N ASP A 588 -22.19 22.41 -8.95
CA ASP A 588 -21.69 23.78 -8.73
C ASP A 588 -20.70 24.18 -9.84
N GLU A 589 -19.79 23.28 -10.22
CA GLU A 589 -18.86 23.50 -11.34
C GLU A 589 -19.59 23.68 -12.68
N LEU A 590 -20.53 22.76 -13.01
CA LEU A 590 -21.31 22.86 -14.25
C LEU A 590 -22.18 24.12 -14.28
N SER A 591 -22.73 24.52 -13.13
CA SER A 591 -23.54 25.74 -13.02
C SER A 591 -22.68 27.00 -13.20
N ALA A 592 -21.47 27.02 -12.67
CA ALA A 592 -20.51 28.10 -12.88
C ALA A 592 -20.14 28.24 -14.37
N ARG A 593 -19.87 27.09 -15.04
CA ARG A 593 -19.61 27.05 -16.49
C ARG A 593 -20.79 27.56 -17.31
N ARG A 594 -22.01 27.12 -16.98
CA ARG A 594 -23.24 27.61 -17.62
C ARG A 594 -23.38 29.12 -17.50
N SER A 595 -23.27 29.66 -16.29
CA SER A 595 -23.38 31.11 -16.05
C SER A 595 -22.31 31.90 -16.81
N ARG A 596 -21.10 31.37 -16.98
CA ARG A 596 -20.06 31.99 -17.80
C ARG A 596 -20.43 32.00 -19.28
N LEU A 597 -20.97 30.90 -19.82
CA LEU A 597 -21.44 30.84 -21.21
C LEU A 597 -22.63 31.74 -21.47
N GLU A 598 -23.57 31.88 -20.54
CA GLU A 598 -24.66 32.84 -20.63
C GLU A 598 -24.12 34.28 -20.73
N ASN A 599 -23.14 34.63 -19.89
CA ASN A 599 -22.47 35.93 -19.95
C ASN A 599 -21.70 36.14 -21.27
N TYR A 600 -21.06 35.10 -21.79
CA TYR A 600 -20.36 35.13 -23.08
C TYR A 600 -21.37 35.29 -24.23
N GLY A 601 -22.51 34.61 -24.16
CA GLY A 601 -23.59 34.74 -25.12
C GLY A 601 -24.13 36.17 -25.17
N ASP A 602 -24.33 36.82 -24.02
CA ASP A 602 -24.77 38.22 -23.98
C ASP A 602 -23.75 39.17 -24.61
N LYS A 603 -22.45 38.99 -24.26
CA LYS A 603 -21.37 39.78 -24.90
C LYS A 603 -21.30 39.55 -26.41
N ALA A 604 -21.46 38.31 -26.87
CA ALA A 604 -21.46 37.97 -28.29
C ALA A 604 -22.62 38.60 -29.03
N ARG A 605 -23.84 38.64 -28.45
CA ARG A 605 -25.02 39.27 -29.03
C ARG A 605 -24.80 40.76 -29.24
N PHE A 606 -24.30 41.49 -28.25
CA PHE A 606 -23.99 42.92 -28.37
C PHE A 606 -22.89 43.18 -29.42
N ALA A 607 -21.81 42.37 -29.39
CA ALA A 607 -20.70 42.52 -30.33
C ALA A 607 -21.08 42.14 -31.78
N LEU A 608 -22.00 41.16 -31.94
CA LEU A 608 -22.59 40.82 -33.24
C LEU A 608 -23.34 41.98 -33.82
N ALA A 609 -24.26 42.61 -33.02
CA ALA A 609 -25.04 43.74 -33.46
C ALA A 609 -24.14 44.93 -33.86
N ASP A 610 -23.15 45.29 -33.03
CA ASP A 610 -22.18 46.36 -33.35
C ASP A 610 -21.37 46.06 -34.61
N SER A 611 -20.88 44.79 -34.76
CA SER A 611 -20.10 44.38 -35.93
C SER A 611 -20.94 44.40 -37.19
N TYR A 612 -22.21 44.01 -37.13
CA TYR A 612 -23.14 44.03 -38.24
C TYR A 612 -23.43 45.48 -38.70
N ASP A 613 -23.68 46.37 -37.72
CA ASP A 613 -23.93 47.79 -38.00
C ASP A 613 -22.72 48.45 -38.67
N ARG A 614 -21.52 48.23 -38.16
CA ARG A 614 -20.26 48.73 -38.76
C ARG A 614 -20.00 48.15 -40.14
N ALA A 615 -20.26 46.86 -40.37
CA ALA A 615 -20.15 46.25 -41.69
C ALA A 615 -21.09 46.86 -42.69
N SER A 616 -22.37 47.10 -42.31
CA SER A 616 -23.39 47.72 -43.15
C SER A 616 -23.05 49.18 -43.48
N GLN A 617 -22.53 49.94 -42.51
CA GLN A 617 -22.07 51.33 -42.74
C GLN A 617 -20.84 51.37 -43.68
N ALA A 618 -19.91 50.41 -43.51
CA ALA A 618 -18.74 50.33 -44.42
C ALA A 618 -19.16 50.03 -45.85
N GLN A 619 -20.11 49.10 -46.04
CA GLN A 619 -20.66 48.78 -47.35
C GLN A 619 -21.38 49.99 -48.01
N ALA A 620 -22.24 50.65 -47.25
CA ALA A 620 -22.93 51.86 -47.75
C ALA A 620 -21.96 52.97 -48.16
N ARG A 621 -20.85 53.17 -47.46
CA ARG A 621 -19.78 54.12 -47.85
C ARG A 621 -19.07 53.71 -49.11
N THR A 622 -18.82 52.40 -49.35
CA THR A 622 -18.18 51.90 -50.54
C THR A 622 -19.09 52.01 -51.76
N GLU A 623 -20.40 51.82 -51.60
CA GLU A 623 -21.41 52.00 -52.66
C GLU A 623 -21.66 53.47 -53.01
N ALA A 624 -21.38 54.40 -52.08
CA ALA A 624 -21.51 55.87 -52.29
C ALA A 624 -20.28 56.54 -52.89
N GLN A 625 -19.15 55.85 -52.98
CA GLN A 625 -17.93 56.25 -53.70
C GLN A 625 -17.90 55.66 -55.12
#